data_775a01642529e63bdcf72f2bbe05a4e3
#
_entry.id   775a01642529e63bdcf72f2bbe05a4e3
#
_cell.length_a   1.000
_cell.length_b   1.000
_cell.length_c   1.000
_cell.angle_alpha   90.00
_cell.angle_beta   90.00
_cell.angle_gamma   90.00
#
_symmetry.space_group_name_H-M   'P 1'
#
loop_
_entity.id
_entity.type
_entity.pdbx_description
1 polymer ?
#
loop_
_entity_poly.entity_id
_entity_poly.type
_entity_poly.pdbx_seq_one_letter_code
_entity_poly.pdbx_strand_id
1 'polypeptide(L)'
;MASAPVRVRFCPSPTGNPHVGLVRTALFNWAFARHHQGTFVFRIEDTDAARDSEESYDQLLDSMRWLGFDWDEGPEVGGPHAPYRQSQRMDLYKDVAAKLLDAGHAYHCYCSQQELDTRREAARAAGKPSGYDGHCRDLTDEQISTYVAEGRTPIVRFRMPDETITFTDLVRGELTFTPENVPDYGIVRANGAPLYTLVNPVDDALMEITHVLRGEDLLSSTPRQVALYKALIELGVAKAVPAFGHLPYVMGEGNKKLSKRDPQASLNLYRERGFLPEGLLNYLSLLGWSLSADKDIFTTDELVAAFDIADVNPNPARFDLKKCEAINADHIRLLDVKDFTERCAPWLKAPFAPWSPEDFDETKWQAIAPHAQTRLKVLSEITDNVDFLFLPEPVFDEPSWTKAMKEGSDALLRTAREKLESADWTSPESLKEAVLAAGETHGLKLGKAQAPVRVAVTGRTVGLPLFESLEILGKETTLARIDAALAKLTA
;
A
#
# COMPACT_ATOMS: atom_id res chain seq x y z
N MET A 1 13.84 14.31 33.03
CA MET A 1 12.49 13.72 33.06
C MET A 1 12.46 12.69 31.93
N ALA A 2 12.04 11.46 32.18
CA ALA A 2 11.85 10.48 31.11
C ALA A 2 10.81 11.07 30.14
N SER A 3 11.09 11.08 28.85
CA SER A 3 10.11 11.46 27.83
C SER A 3 8.88 10.54 27.95
N ALA A 4 7.68 11.08 27.75
CA ALA A 4 6.49 10.25 27.71
C ALA A 4 6.67 9.13 26.66
N PRO A 5 6.18 7.91 26.92
CA PRO A 5 6.29 6.83 25.93
C PRO A 5 5.64 7.26 24.62
N VAL A 6 6.24 6.85 23.50
CA VAL A 6 5.72 7.16 22.16
C VAL A 6 4.35 6.53 21.98
N ARG A 7 3.38 7.34 21.54
CA ARG A 7 2.05 6.90 21.15
C ARG A 7 1.71 7.51 19.79
N VAL A 8 1.49 6.69 18.80
CA VAL A 8 1.10 7.07 17.44
C VAL A 8 -0.22 6.42 17.08
N ARG A 9 -0.79 6.85 15.97
CA ARG A 9 -2.05 6.28 15.50
C ARG A 9 -2.11 6.17 13.99
N PHE A 10 -2.80 5.14 13.55
CA PHE A 10 -3.32 5.00 12.21
C PHE A 10 -4.85 5.14 12.29
N CYS A 11 -5.40 6.09 11.53
CA CYS A 11 -6.80 6.47 11.67
C CYS A 11 -7.49 6.60 10.29
N PRO A 12 -7.67 5.48 9.58
CA PRO A 12 -8.33 5.48 8.28
C PRO A 12 -9.84 5.64 8.38
N SER A 13 -10.45 6.25 7.35
CA SER A 13 -11.88 6.13 7.11
C SER A 13 -12.18 4.86 6.33
N PRO A 14 -13.22 4.07 6.68
CA PRO A 14 -13.57 2.83 5.99
C PRO A 14 -14.32 3.11 4.69
N THR A 15 -13.65 3.71 3.71
CA THR A 15 -14.20 4.18 2.42
C THR A 15 -13.54 3.46 1.25
N GLY A 16 -14.00 2.26 0.91
CA GLY A 16 -13.48 1.45 -0.18
C GLY A 16 -12.12 0.80 0.12
N ASN A 17 -11.50 0.24 -0.91
CA ASN A 17 -10.26 -0.53 -0.78
C ASN A 17 -9.08 0.33 -0.32
N PRO A 18 -8.23 -0.19 0.58
CA PRO A 18 -6.99 0.46 0.95
C PRO A 18 -6.08 0.70 -0.26
N HIS A 19 -5.34 1.79 -0.23
CA HIS A 19 -4.35 2.11 -1.25
C HIS A 19 -2.94 2.18 -0.66
N VAL A 20 -1.93 1.97 -1.48
CA VAL A 20 -0.51 1.89 -1.05
C VAL A 20 -0.03 3.15 -0.29
N GLY A 21 -0.56 4.33 -0.60
CA GLY A 21 -0.24 5.55 0.16
C GLY A 21 -0.77 5.52 1.60
N LEU A 22 -1.94 4.92 1.83
CA LEU A 22 -2.49 4.69 3.15
C LEU A 22 -1.66 3.65 3.91
N VAL A 23 -1.30 2.55 3.24
CA VAL A 23 -0.43 1.49 3.80
C VAL A 23 0.93 2.05 4.21
N ARG A 24 1.55 2.91 3.38
CA ARG A 24 2.81 3.57 3.73
C ARG A 24 2.68 4.42 5.00
N THR A 25 1.58 5.15 5.16
CA THR A 25 1.33 5.93 6.37
C THR A 25 1.17 5.02 7.59
N ALA A 26 0.44 3.91 7.46
CA ALA A 26 0.34 2.89 8.51
C ALA A 26 1.71 2.32 8.87
N LEU A 27 2.50 1.94 7.87
CA LEU A 27 3.84 1.37 8.02
C LEU A 27 4.77 2.29 8.80
N PHE A 28 4.81 3.59 8.48
CA PHE A 28 5.70 4.52 9.16
C PHE A 28 5.27 4.79 10.60
N ASN A 29 3.96 4.86 10.89
CA ASN A 29 3.46 4.92 12.25
C ASN A 29 3.80 3.64 13.03
N TRP A 30 3.55 2.48 12.43
CA TRP A 30 3.80 1.18 13.05
C TRP A 30 5.30 0.98 13.33
N ALA A 31 6.16 1.22 12.34
CA ALA A 31 7.61 1.09 12.49
C ALA A 31 8.16 2.04 13.57
N PHE A 32 7.68 3.29 13.59
CA PHE A 32 8.07 4.26 14.62
C PHE A 32 7.64 3.83 16.02
N ALA A 33 6.40 3.32 16.18
CA ALA A 33 5.94 2.78 17.44
C ALA A 33 6.80 1.59 17.89
N ARG A 34 7.05 0.63 17.01
CA ARG A 34 7.84 -0.57 17.33
C ARG A 34 9.29 -0.24 17.63
N HIS A 35 9.91 0.68 16.90
CA HIS A 35 11.27 1.17 17.16
C HIS A 35 11.42 1.74 18.58
N HIS A 36 10.47 2.57 18.98
CA HIS A 36 10.49 3.23 20.29
C HIS A 36 9.84 2.41 21.41
N GLN A 37 9.46 1.15 21.19
CA GLN A 37 8.71 0.33 22.13
C GLN A 37 7.45 1.06 22.65
N GLY A 38 6.85 1.84 21.77
CA GLY A 38 5.67 2.66 22.01
C GLY A 38 4.37 1.95 21.70
N THR A 39 3.27 2.70 21.70
CA THR A 39 1.92 2.22 21.43
C THR A 39 1.48 2.62 20.04
N PHE A 40 1.01 1.66 19.26
CA PHE A 40 0.36 1.87 17.96
C PHE A 40 -1.15 1.72 18.13
N VAL A 41 -1.88 2.83 17.96
CA VAL A 41 -3.34 2.90 18.10
C VAL A 41 -3.98 2.80 16.72
N PHE A 42 -4.92 1.88 16.56
CA PHE A 42 -5.76 1.77 15.36
C PHE A 42 -7.13 2.37 15.66
N ARG A 43 -7.47 3.48 15.03
CA ARG A 43 -8.74 4.21 15.20
C ARG A 43 -9.49 4.32 13.88
N ILE A 44 -10.77 4.07 13.89
CA ILE A 44 -11.63 4.17 12.71
C ILE A 44 -12.34 5.52 12.66
N GLU A 45 -12.11 6.27 11.58
CA GLU A 45 -12.76 7.57 11.33
C GLU A 45 -14.00 7.37 10.45
N ASP A 46 -15.10 6.90 11.08
CA ASP A 46 -16.39 6.53 10.47
C ASP A 46 -17.50 7.54 10.80
N THR A 47 -17.20 8.83 10.71
CA THR A 47 -18.19 9.89 10.95
C THR A 47 -19.02 10.25 9.72
N ASP A 48 -18.68 9.74 8.55
CA ASP A 48 -19.40 9.99 7.28
C ASP A 48 -20.19 8.75 6.84
N ALA A 49 -21.35 8.54 7.47
CA ALA A 49 -22.22 7.40 7.20
C ALA A 49 -22.65 7.23 5.72
N ALA A 50 -22.49 8.26 4.88
CA ALA A 50 -22.79 8.16 3.45
C ALA A 50 -21.69 7.46 2.65
N ARG A 51 -20.46 7.43 3.15
CA ARG A 51 -19.28 6.85 2.48
C ARG A 51 -18.69 5.66 3.22
N ASP A 52 -18.97 5.52 4.49
CA ASP A 52 -18.43 4.47 5.35
C ASP A 52 -19.30 3.19 5.25
N SER A 53 -18.68 2.03 5.22
CA SER A 53 -19.38 0.74 5.20
C SER A 53 -18.67 -0.32 6.04
N GLU A 54 -19.42 -1.25 6.62
CA GLU A 54 -18.85 -2.39 7.36
C GLU A 54 -18.01 -3.29 6.42
N GLU A 55 -18.40 -3.45 5.15
CA GLU A 55 -17.61 -4.19 4.17
C GLU A 55 -16.22 -3.56 3.97
N SER A 56 -16.15 -2.22 3.85
CA SER A 56 -14.87 -1.52 3.73
C SER A 56 -14.05 -1.59 5.02
N TYR A 57 -14.71 -1.66 6.17
CA TYR A 57 -14.05 -1.87 7.46
C TYR A 57 -13.42 -3.27 7.54
N ASP A 58 -14.16 -4.32 7.19
CA ASP A 58 -13.67 -5.70 7.17
C ASP A 58 -12.49 -5.87 6.19
N GLN A 59 -12.60 -5.28 5.00
CA GLN A 59 -11.50 -5.27 4.01
C GLN A 59 -10.25 -4.56 4.53
N LEU A 60 -10.42 -3.49 5.28
CA LEU A 60 -9.32 -2.76 5.89
C LEU A 60 -8.60 -3.62 6.94
N LEU A 61 -9.35 -4.28 7.84
CA LEU A 61 -8.80 -5.18 8.85
C LEU A 61 -8.07 -6.36 8.23
N ASP A 62 -8.68 -7.02 7.24
CA ASP A 62 -8.07 -8.13 6.51
C ASP A 62 -6.77 -7.70 5.82
N SER A 63 -6.75 -6.49 5.25
CA SER A 63 -5.55 -5.91 4.64
C SER A 63 -4.43 -5.65 5.64
N MET A 64 -4.76 -5.11 6.82
CA MET A 64 -3.78 -4.87 7.88
C MET A 64 -3.17 -6.18 8.39
N ARG A 65 -4.01 -7.22 8.57
CA ARG A 65 -3.56 -8.56 8.97
C ARG A 65 -2.68 -9.23 7.90
N TRP A 66 -3.09 -9.13 6.63
CA TRP A 66 -2.29 -9.66 5.52
C TRP A 66 -0.90 -9.02 5.46
N LEU A 67 -0.81 -7.72 5.74
CA LEU A 67 0.47 -7.00 5.81
C LEU A 67 1.30 -7.33 7.06
N GLY A 68 0.74 -8.08 8.03
CA GLY A 68 1.41 -8.43 9.27
C GLY A 68 1.44 -7.30 10.31
N PHE A 69 0.60 -6.27 10.17
CA PHE A 69 0.48 -5.24 11.19
C PHE A 69 -0.31 -5.73 12.39
N ASP A 70 0.24 -5.52 13.54
CA ASP A 70 -0.41 -5.64 14.84
C ASP A 70 -0.63 -4.25 15.43
N TRP A 71 -1.61 -4.11 16.30
CA TRP A 71 -1.89 -2.87 17.04
C TRP A 71 -2.17 -3.14 18.51
N ASP A 72 -1.77 -2.19 19.35
CA ASP A 72 -1.86 -2.34 20.81
C ASP A 72 -3.23 -1.93 21.33
N GLU A 73 -3.87 -0.96 20.65
CA GLU A 73 -5.19 -0.46 20.98
C GLU A 73 -6.01 -0.29 19.69
N GLY A 74 -7.29 -0.63 19.73
CA GLY A 74 -8.15 -0.50 18.54
C GLY A 74 -9.49 -1.23 18.69
N PRO A 75 -10.32 -1.26 17.60
CA PRO A 75 -11.69 -1.77 17.69
C PRO A 75 -11.82 -3.21 18.17
N GLU A 76 -10.90 -4.10 17.83
CA GLU A 76 -11.00 -5.52 18.17
C GLU A 76 -10.24 -5.89 19.44
N VAL A 77 -9.11 -5.23 19.66
CA VAL A 77 -8.26 -5.50 20.83
C VAL A 77 -8.68 -4.69 22.07
N GLY A 78 -9.48 -3.66 21.87
CA GLY A 78 -9.88 -2.74 22.94
C GLY A 78 -8.74 -1.83 23.37
N GLY A 79 -8.77 -1.41 24.64
CA GLY A 79 -7.77 -0.56 25.26
C GLY A 79 -8.38 0.47 26.22
N PRO A 80 -7.54 1.27 26.91
CA PRO A 80 -8.01 2.19 27.96
C PRO A 80 -8.81 3.37 27.45
N HIS A 81 -8.74 3.69 26.14
CA HIS A 81 -9.40 4.83 25.54
C HIS A 81 -10.60 4.45 24.65
N ALA A 82 -11.10 3.21 24.77
CA ALA A 82 -12.25 2.73 24.01
C ALA A 82 -13.50 3.64 24.18
N PRO A 83 -14.39 3.68 23.16
CA PRO A 83 -14.34 2.98 21.90
C PRO A 83 -13.37 3.64 20.88
N TYR A 84 -12.89 2.85 19.90
CA TYR A 84 -11.94 3.30 18.87
C TYR A 84 -12.58 3.54 17.51
N ARG A 85 -13.91 3.60 17.45
CA ARG A 85 -14.71 4.06 16.30
C ARG A 85 -15.28 5.43 16.61
N GLN A 86 -15.06 6.41 15.76
CA GLN A 86 -15.48 7.79 15.98
C GLN A 86 -17.01 7.93 16.04
N SER A 87 -17.75 7.13 15.25
CA SER A 87 -19.21 7.08 15.31
C SER A 87 -19.79 6.75 16.70
N GLN A 88 -19.01 6.07 17.54
CA GLN A 88 -19.39 5.67 18.89
C GLN A 88 -18.98 6.69 19.97
N ARG A 89 -18.37 7.82 19.59
CA ARG A 89 -17.79 8.83 20.49
C ARG A 89 -18.48 10.19 20.37
N MET A 90 -19.63 10.27 19.71
CA MET A 90 -20.30 11.54 19.35
C MET A 90 -20.60 12.42 20.56
N ASP A 91 -20.92 11.85 21.73
CA ASP A 91 -21.23 12.62 22.93
C ASP A 91 -19.98 13.26 23.54
N LEU A 92 -18.81 12.62 23.43
CA LEU A 92 -17.54 13.22 23.82
C LEU A 92 -17.22 14.47 23.02
N TYR A 93 -17.47 14.45 21.71
CA TYR A 93 -17.22 15.62 20.85
C TYR A 93 -18.18 16.77 21.14
N LYS A 94 -19.46 16.48 21.43
CA LYS A 94 -20.44 17.49 21.85
C LYS A 94 -20.04 18.15 23.16
N ASP A 95 -19.61 17.35 24.16
CA ASP A 95 -19.14 17.86 25.44
C ASP A 95 -17.93 18.79 25.28
N VAL A 96 -16.94 18.39 24.47
CA VAL A 96 -15.76 19.22 24.20
C VAL A 96 -16.15 20.50 23.43
N ALA A 97 -17.05 20.43 22.46
CA ALA A 97 -17.53 21.60 21.74
C ALA A 97 -18.26 22.60 22.66
N ALA A 98 -19.07 22.09 23.60
CA ALA A 98 -19.72 22.92 24.62
C ALA A 98 -18.69 23.61 25.52
N LYS A 99 -17.69 22.88 26.02
CA LYS A 99 -16.60 23.47 26.83
C LYS A 99 -15.83 24.57 26.08
N LEU A 100 -15.58 24.37 24.78
CA LEU A 100 -14.92 25.39 23.94
C LEU A 100 -15.80 26.66 23.78
N LEU A 101 -17.11 26.48 23.62
CA LEU A 101 -18.08 27.62 23.58
C LEU A 101 -18.14 28.36 24.92
N ASP A 102 -18.29 27.64 26.03
CA ASP A 102 -18.41 28.24 27.36
C ASP A 102 -17.12 28.99 27.78
N ALA A 103 -15.96 28.53 27.33
CA ALA A 103 -14.69 29.19 27.58
C ALA A 103 -14.36 30.32 26.58
N GLY A 104 -15.20 30.57 25.58
CA GLY A 104 -14.97 31.58 24.56
C GLY A 104 -13.95 31.24 23.50
N HIS A 105 -13.46 29.99 23.45
CA HIS A 105 -12.58 29.49 22.38
C HIS A 105 -13.32 29.15 21.08
N ALA A 106 -14.65 29.12 21.14
CA ALA A 106 -15.54 28.95 20.00
C ALA A 106 -16.74 29.88 20.08
N TYR A 107 -17.45 30.03 18.98
CA TYR A 107 -18.63 30.85 18.90
C TYR A 107 -19.62 30.37 17.83
N HIS A 108 -20.86 30.81 17.91
CA HIS A 108 -21.90 30.53 16.94
C HIS A 108 -21.78 31.44 15.71
N CYS A 109 -21.74 30.84 14.53
CA CYS A 109 -21.74 31.57 13.26
C CYS A 109 -23.03 31.31 12.50
N TYR A 110 -23.80 32.40 12.24
CA TYR A 110 -25.12 32.40 11.61
C TYR A 110 -25.05 32.68 10.11
N CYS A 111 -23.87 32.86 9.49
CA CYS A 111 -23.77 33.14 8.06
C CYS A 111 -24.38 32.01 7.23
N SER A 112 -25.20 32.40 6.25
CA SER A 112 -25.65 31.48 5.20
C SER A 112 -24.53 31.19 4.21
N GLN A 113 -24.69 30.10 3.43
CA GLN A 113 -23.71 29.76 2.39
C GLN A 113 -23.55 30.88 1.36
N GLN A 114 -24.65 31.50 0.96
CA GLN A 114 -24.63 32.62 0.01
C GLN A 114 -23.84 33.82 0.55
N GLU A 115 -24.02 34.16 1.83
CA GLU A 115 -23.27 35.25 2.47
C GLU A 115 -21.78 34.92 2.52
N LEU A 116 -21.43 33.70 2.84
CA LEU A 116 -20.03 33.24 2.85
C LEU A 116 -19.40 33.33 1.45
N ASP A 117 -20.12 32.91 0.41
CA ASP A 117 -19.63 32.95 -0.97
C ASP A 117 -19.46 34.40 -1.45
N THR A 118 -20.42 35.29 -1.19
CA THR A 118 -20.31 36.72 -1.49
C THR A 118 -19.09 37.35 -0.81
N ARG A 119 -18.85 37.05 0.47
CA ARG A 119 -17.71 37.56 1.23
C ARG A 119 -16.36 37.03 0.68
N ARG A 120 -16.30 35.74 0.28
CA ARG A 120 -15.12 35.15 -0.36
C ARG A 120 -14.81 35.83 -1.69
N GLU A 121 -15.83 36.08 -2.51
CA GLU A 121 -15.67 36.78 -3.80
C GLU A 121 -15.17 38.21 -3.59
N ALA A 122 -15.73 38.93 -2.64
CA ALA A 122 -15.30 40.29 -2.29
C ALA A 122 -13.83 40.30 -1.77
N ALA A 123 -13.46 39.37 -0.91
CA ALA A 123 -12.09 39.21 -0.42
C ALA A 123 -11.11 38.92 -1.57
N ARG A 124 -11.51 38.01 -2.47
CA ARG A 124 -10.70 37.64 -3.65
C ARG A 124 -10.51 38.83 -4.59
N ALA A 125 -11.58 39.59 -4.86
CA ALA A 125 -11.53 40.82 -5.66
C ALA A 125 -10.61 41.90 -5.05
N ALA A 126 -10.54 41.96 -3.72
CA ALA A 126 -9.64 42.83 -2.97
C ALA A 126 -8.22 42.30 -2.77
N GLY A 127 -7.85 41.14 -3.37
CA GLY A 127 -6.55 40.54 -3.22
C GLY A 127 -6.22 40.02 -1.81
N LYS A 128 -7.24 39.82 -0.96
CA LYS A 128 -7.07 39.29 0.39
C LYS A 128 -6.99 37.75 0.39
N PRO A 129 -6.32 37.14 1.41
CA PRO A 129 -6.31 35.69 1.59
C PRO A 129 -7.74 35.10 1.60
N SER A 130 -7.89 33.91 1.03
CA SER A 130 -9.16 33.19 1.06
C SER A 130 -9.41 32.62 2.45
N GLY A 131 -10.61 32.85 2.99
CA GLY A 131 -11.00 32.30 4.28
C GLY A 131 -12.26 32.96 4.83
N TYR A 132 -12.59 32.61 6.05
CA TYR A 132 -13.66 33.26 6.78
C TYR A 132 -13.18 34.60 7.35
N ASP A 133 -13.99 35.66 7.21
CA ASP A 133 -13.62 37.04 7.58
C ASP A 133 -13.94 37.41 9.04
N GLY A 134 -14.36 36.43 9.85
CA GLY A 134 -14.71 36.70 11.26
C GLY A 134 -16.03 37.39 11.51
N HIS A 135 -16.90 37.51 10.53
CA HIS A 135 -18.14 38.28 10.61
C HIS A 135 -19.00 38.05 11.88
N CYS A 136 -19.15 36.80 12.29
CA CYS A 136 -19.91 36.43 13.47
C CYS A 136 -19.07 36.30 14.76
N ARG A 137 -17.82 36.73 14.74
CA ARG A 137 -16.88 36.49 15.84
C ARG A 137 -17.28 37.21 17.12
N ASP A 138 -17.85 38.39 17.00
CA ASP A 138 -18.19 39.31 18.11
C ASP A 138 -19.57 39.87 17.92
N LEU A 139 -20.57 39.01 17.70
CA LEU A 139 -22.00 39.45 17.59
C LEU A 139 -22.54 39.92 18.94
N THR A 140 -23.34 40.97 18.88
CA THR A 140 -24.13 41.43 20.03
C THR A 140 -25.34 40.52 20.26
N ASP A 141 -25.90 40.51 21.48
CA ASP A 141 -27.12 39.77 21.80
C ASP A 141 -28.30 40.15 20.89
N GLU A 142 -28.37 41.42 20.47
CA GLU A 142 -29.39 41.92 19.55
C GLU A 142 -29.25 41.31 18.14
N GLN A 143 -28.01 41.22 17.64
CA GLN A 143 -27.70 40.58 16.36
C GLN A 143 -28.00 39.08 16.40
N ILE A 144 -27.62 38.41 17.49
CA ILE A 144 -27.93 37.00 17.70
C ILE A 144 -29.44 36.78 17.71
N SER A 145 -30.19 37.61 18.48
CA SER A 145 -31.63 37.52 18.57
C SER A 145 -32.31 37.72 17.19
N THR A 146 -31.78 38.63 16.37
CA THR A 146 -32.27 38.86 15.01
C THR A 146 -32.06 37.60 14.14
N TYR A 147 -30.88 36.99 14.13
CA TYR A 147 -30.63 35.77 13.35
C TYR A 147 -31.50 34.61 13.81
N VAL A 148 -31.70 34.46 15.12
CA VAL A 148 -32.57 33.42 15.69
C VAL A 148 -34.03 33.68 15.25
N ALA A 149 -34.49 34.91 15.27
CA ALA A 149 -35.83 35.26 14.79
C ALA A 149 -36.02 35.02 13.29
N GLU A 150 -34.96 35.13 12.49
CA GLU A 150 -34.91 34.72 11.08
C GLU A 150 -34.91 33.19 10.87
N GLY A 151 -34.90 32.41 11.94
CA GLY A 151 -34.86 30.92 11.88
C GLY A 151 -33.51 30.34 11.46
N ARG A 152 -32.44 31.12 11.57
CA ARG A 152 -31.09 30.63 11.22
C ARG A 152 -30.54 29.64 12.28
N THR A 153 -29.99 28.51 11.82
CA THR A 153 -29.33 27.56 12.68
C THR A 153 -27.82 27.76 12.56
N PRO A 154 -27.13 28.07 13.66
CA PRO A 154 -25.69 28.35 13.60
C PRO A 154 -24.83 27.08 13.42
N ILE A 155 -23.66 27.29 12.85
CA ILE A 155 -22.54 26.36 13.00
C ILE A 155 -21.68 26.84 14.17
N VAL A 156 -20.85 25.93 14.74
CA VAL A 156 -19.83 26.32 15.72
C VAL A 156 -18.50 26.51 15.00
N ARG A 157 -17.87 27.67 15.22
CA ARG A 157 -16.52 27.96 14.74
C ARG A 157 -15.53 28.05 15.90
N PHE A 158 -14.33 27.52 15.68
CA PHE A 158 -13.20 27.74 16.57
C PHE A 158 -12.64 29.14 16.30
N ARG A 159 -12.37 29.87 17.40
CA ARG A 159 -11.78 31.22 17.38
C ARG A 159 -10.26 31.09 17.32
N MET A 160 -9.67 31.36 16.17
CA MET A 160 -8.21 31.36 16.03
C MET A 160 -7.60 32.53 16.78
N PRO A 161 -6.44 32.35 17.44
CA PRO A 161 -5.72 33.45 18.05
C PRO A 161 -5.14 34.40 16.98
N ASP A 162 -5.07 35.70 17.32
CA ASP A 162 -4.48 36.72 16.47
C ASP A 162 -2.95 36.80 16.66
N GLU A 163 -2.32 35.63 16.60
CA GLU A 163 -0.87 35.46 16.74
C GLU A 163 -0.29 34.56 15.65
N THR A 164 0.98 34.76 15.34
CA THR A 164 1.71 33.87 14.45
C THR A 164 1.91 32.52 15.13
N ILE A 165 1.58 31.43 14.41
CA ILE A 165 1.74 30.07 14.89
C ILE A 165 2.98 29.46 14.25
N THR A 166 3.97 29.11 15.07
CA THR A 166 5.17 28.40 14.68
C THR A 166 5.22 27.04 15.36
N PHE A 167 5.58 26.02 14.62
CA PHE A 167 5.85 24.66 15.13
C PHE A 167 6.94 23.99 14.32
N THR A 168 7.63 23.03 14.93
CA THR A 168 8.61 22.19 14.25
C THR A 168 7.95 20.91 13.78
N ASP A 169 7.92 20.69 12.47
CA ASP A 169 7.52 19.43 11.87
C ASP A 169 8.71 18.48 11.79
N LEU A 170 8.53 17.23 12.18
CA LEU A 170 9.60 16.22 12.25
C LEU A 170 10.22 15.88 10.89
N VAL A 171 9.49 16.13 9.80
CA VAL A 171 9.95 15.86 8.42
C VAL A 171 10.30 17.15 7.69
N ARG A 172 9.53 18.23 7.94
CA ARG A 172 9.60 19.49 7.18
C ARG A 172 10.41 20.58 7.86
N GLY A 173 10.79 20.39 9.12
CA GLY A 173 11.45 21.41 9.91
C GLY A 173 10.51 22.49 10.44
N GLU A 174 11.04 23.67 10.73
CA GLU A 174 10.26 24.77 11.28
C GLU A 174 9.30 25.38 10.25
N LEU A 175 8.05 25.53 10.62
CA LEU A 175 6.98 26.09 9.81
C LEU A 175 6.26 27.19 10.58
N THR A 176 6.00 28.30 9.90
CA THR A 176 5.38 29.52 10.46
C THR A 176 4.17 29.95 9.64
N PHE A 177 3.07 30.24 10.30
CA PHE A 177 1.81 30.66 9.69
C PHE A 177 1.32 31.95 10.35
N THR A 178 1.06 32.97 9.56
CA THR A 178 0.50 34.25 10.04
C THR A 178 -1.02 34.14 10.20
N PRO A 179 -1.64 34.98 11.07
CA PRO A 179 -3.08 34.92 11.34
C PRO A 179 -3.95 35.03 10.08
N GLU A 180 -3.55 35.84 9.11
CA GLU A 180 -4.29 36.06 7.86
C GLU A 180 -4.43 34.78 7.02
N ASN A 181 -3.49 33.83 7.18
CA ASN A 181 -3.49 32.57 6.44
C ASN A 181 -4.18 31.43 7.19
N VAL A 182 -4.60 31.67 8.44
CA VAL A 182 -5.24 30.64 9.28
C VAL A 182 -6.51 31.21 9.94
N PRO A 183 -7.56 31.50 9.15
CA PRO A 183 -8.79 32.08 9.68
C PRO A 183 -9.59 31.08 10.53
N ASP A 184 -10.55 31.61 11.29
CA ASP A 184 -11.51 30.81 12.05
C ASP A 184 -12.18 29.75 11.18
N TYR A 185 -12.43 28.58 11.73
CA TYR A 185 -12.93 27.44 10.98
C TYR A 185 -14.07 26.71 11.71
N GLY A 186 -14.93 26.05 10.93
CA GLY A 186 -16.04 25.28 11.50
C GLY A 186 -15.54 24.02 12.22
N ILE A 187 -16.15 23.75 13.38
CA ILE A 187 -15.90 22.55 14.19
C ILE A 187 -17.17 21.72 14.40
N VAL A 188 -18.37 22.32 14.34
CA VAL A 188 -19.66 21.63 14.39
C VAL A 188 -20.59 22.21 13.33
N ARG A 189 -21.28 21.33 12.62
CA ARG A 189 -22.28 21.68 11.59
C ARG A 189 -23.57 22.21 12.22
N ALA A 190 -24.43 22.86 11.43
CA ALA A 190 -25.74 23.34 11.86
C ALA A 190 -26.67 22.21 12.36
N ASN A 191 -26.50 20.98 11.88
CA ASN A 191 -27.24 19.81 12.37
C ASN A 191 -26.67 19.19 13.64
N GLY A 192 -25.66 19.79 14.27
CA GLY A 192 -25.01 19.33 15.46
C GLY A 192 -23.91 18.26 15.22
N ALA A 193 -23.68 17.84 13.98
CA ALA A 193 -22.63 16.87 13.67
C ALA A 193 -21.25 17.52 13.78
N PRO A 194 -20.30 16.93 14.54
CA PRO A 194 -18.94 17.45 14.64
C PRO A 194 -18.19 17.22 13.31
N LEU A 195 -17.25 18.11 13.03
CA LEU A 195 -16.40 18.05 11.86
C LEU A 195 -15.06 17.38 12.18
N TYR A 196 -14.41 16.83 11.16
CA TYR A 196 -13.05 16.27 11.24
C TYR A 196 -12.08 17.20 11.98
N THR A 197 -12.20 18.50 11.75
CA THR A 197 -11.37 19.55 12.37
C THR A 197 -11.45 19.60 13.91
N LEU A 198 -12.52 19.08 14.50
CA LEU A 198 -12.67 18.90 15.95
C LEU A 198 -12.37 17.45 16.36
N VAL A 199 -12.99 16.50 15.68
CA VAL A 199 -13.03 15.09 16.07
C VAL A 199 -11.63 14.48 16.15
N ASN A 200 -10.81 14.70 15.12
CA ASN A 200 -9.48 14.12 15.02
C ASN A 200 -8.53 14.62 16.14
N PRO A 201 -8.37 15.96 16.38
CA PRO A 201 -7.55 16.44 17.48
C PRO A 201 -8.07 16.07 18.88
N VAL A 202 -9.39 16.02 19.07
CA VAL A 202 -10.00 15.63 20.35
C VAL A 202 -9.68 14.18 20.66
N ASP A 203 -9.81 13.28 19.69
CA ASP A 203 -9.44 11.89 19.88
C ASP A 203 -7.94 11.71 20.13
N ASP A 204 -7.10 12.40 19.37
CA ASP A 204 -5.66 12.37 19.57
C ASP A 204 -5.30 12.85 21.01
N ALA A 205 -5.99 13.90 21.50
CA ALA A 205 -5.81 14.39 22.87
C ALA A 205 -6.27 13.37 23.93
N LEU A 206 -7.49 12.83 23.80
CA LEU A 206 -8.07 11.88 24.75
C LEU A 206 -7.37 10.51 24.73
N MET A 207 -6.79 10.11 23.60
CA MET A 207 -5.98 8.89 23.45
C MET A 207 -4.50 9.11 23.74
N GLU A 208 -4.17 10.32 24.22
CA GLU A 208 -2.80 10.69 24.62
C GLU A 208 -1.75 10.47 23.51
N ILE A 209 -2.12 10.75 22.26
CA ILE A 209 -1.21 10.64 21.12
C ILE A 209 -0.09 11.65 21.26
N THR A 210 1.15 11.18 21.19
CA THR A 210 2.36 12.00 21.32
C THR A 210 2.90 12.46 19.98
N HIS A 211 2.70 11.67 18.91
CA HIS A 211 3.18 11.97 17.57
C HIS A 211 2.08 11.74 16.53
N VAL A 212 1.81 12.77 15.75
CA VAL A 212 0.83 12.77 14.66
C VAL A 212 1.57 12.66 13.33
N LEU A 213 1.80 11.42 12.87
CA LEU A 213 2.45 11.13 11.60
C LEU A 213 1.38 10.87 10.52
N ARG A 214 1.35 11.70 9.47
CA ARG A 214 0.28 11.66 8.46
C ARG A 214 0.71 12.25 7.12
N GLY A 215 -0.12 12.16 6.10
CA GLY A 215 0.15 12.74 4.78
C GLY A 215 0.23 14.27 4.80
N GLU A 216 1.08 14.84 3.96
CA GLU A 216 1.29 16.29 3.85
C GLU A 216 0.08 17.08 3.33
N ASP A 217 -0.93 16.40 2.79
CA ASP A 217 -2.22 17.02 2.42
C ASP A 217 -2.96 17.61 3.62
N LEU A 218 -2.61 17.19 4.84
CA LEU A 218 -3.14 17.73 6.09
C LEU A 218 -2.26 18.80 6.74
N LEU A 219 -1.12 19.14 6.13
CA LEU A 219 -0.17 20.12 6.68
C LEU A 219 -0.82 21.48 6.93
N SER A 220 -1.64 21.97 6.00
CA SER A 220 -2.35 23.25 6.14
C SER A 220 -3.37 23.28 7.28
N SER A 221 -3.78 22.13 7.79
CA SER A 221 -4.66 22.01 8.95
C SER A 221 -3.92 22.08 10.29
N THR A 222 -2.60 21.83 10.28
CA THR A 222 -1.80 21.72 11.50
C THR A 222 -1.77 22.99 12.35
N PRO A 223 -1.61 24.22 11.81
CA PRO A 223 -1.65 25.42 12.64
C PRO A 223 -3.00 25.60 13.36
N ARG A 224 -4.12 25.21 12.72
CA ARG A 224 -5.44 25.20 13.36
C ARG A 224 -5.51 24.20 14.50
N GLN A 225 -4.94 23.02 14.32
CA GLN A 225 -4.90 22.00 15.35
C GLN A 225 -3.98 22.40 16.51
N VAL A 226 -2.82 23.02 16.25
CA VAL A 226 -1.95 23.57 17.31
C VAL A 226 -2.70 24.56 18.19
N ALA A 227 -3.46 25.50 17.58
CA ALA A 227 -4.29 26.43 18.32
C ALA A 227 -5.39 25.72 19.13
N LEU A 228 -6.06 24.75 18.52
CA LEU A 228 -7.07 23.94 19.22
C LEU A 228 -6.49 23.17 20.39
N TYR A 229 -5.31 22.53 20.25
CA TYR A 229 -4.65 21.83 21.34
C TYR A 229 -4.32 22.76 22.52
N LYS A 230 -3.88 24.00 22.27
CA LYS A 230 -3.67 24.99 23.33
C LYS A 230 -4.96 25.24 24.13
N ALA A 231 -6.09 25.43 23.44
CA ALA A 231 -7.38 25.55 24.10
C ALA A 231 -7.81 24.29 24.86
N LEU A 232 -7.58 23.10 24.27
CA LEU A 232 -7.89 21.82 24.92
C LEU A 232 -7.03 21.59 26.18
N ILE A 233 -5.79 22.09 26.20
CA ILE A 233 -4.92 22.05 27.39
C ILE A 233 -5.48 22.96 28.48
N GLU A 234 -5.89 24.16 28.16
CA GLU A 234 -6.54 25.10 29.11
C GLU A 234 -7.80 24.52 29.73
N LEU A 235 -8.54 23.73 28.94
CA LEU A 235 -9.78 23.06 29.38
C LEU A 235 -9.51 21.71 30.10
N GLY A 236 -8.25 21.28 30.23
CA GLY A 236 -7.88 20.00 30.85
C GLY A 236 -8.27 18.77 30.01
N VAL A 237 -8.55 18.93 28.73
CA VAL A 237 -8.87 17.84 27.80
C VAL A 237 -7.59 17.23 27.20
N ALA A 238 -6.62 18.06 26.87
CA ALA A 238 -5.31 17.62 26.36
C ALA A 238 -4.22 17.84 27.42
N LYS A 239 -3.18 17.01 27.40
CA LYS A 239 -1.99 17.16 28.27
C LYS A 239 -0.90 18.02 27.62
N ALA A 240 -0.74 17.89 26.31
CA ALA A 240 0.27 18.59 25.53
C ALA A 240 -0.15 18.68 24.06
N VAL A 241 0.52 19.56 23.30
CA VAL A 241 0.45 19.55 21.83
C VAL A 241 1.33 18.41 21.34
N PRO A 242 0.84 17.48 20.49
CA PRO A 242 1.65 16.41 19.95
C PRO A 242 2.73 16.94 18.98
N ALA A 243 3.79 16.19 18.80
CA ALA A 243 4.71 16.42 17.70
C ALA A 243 4.05 16.02 16.37
N PHE A 244 4.31 16.80 15.30
CA PHE A 244 3.76 16.53 13.97
C PHE A 244 4.85 16.09 13.01
N GLY A 245 4.55 15.14 12.14
CA GLY A 245 5.39 14.72 11.03
C GLY A 245 4.55 14.52 9.76
N HIS A 246 4.81 15.33 8.74
CA HIS A 246 4.04 15.29 7.49
C HIS A 246 4.82 14.59 6.40
N LEU A 247 4.34 13.39 6.05
CA LEU A 247 4.92 12.52 5.03
C LEU A 247 4.66 13.08 3.63
N PRO A 248 5.70 13.16 2.78
CA PRO A 248 5.56 13.68 1.42
C PRO A 248 4.66 12.80 0.55
N TYR A 249 4.11 13.38 -0.51
CA TYR A 249 3.29 12.66 -1.46
C TYR A 249 4.03 11.50 -2.12
N VAL A 250 3.28 10.45 -2.42
CA VAL A 250 3.68 9.44 -3.39
C VAL A 250 3.14 9.86 -4.74
N MET A 251 4.04 10.02 -5.69
CA MET A 251 3.72 10.46 -7.06
C MET A 251 3.58 9.25 -7.97
N GLY A 252 2.57 9.25 -8.81
CA GLY A 252 2.38 8.32 -9.92
C GLY A 252 3.02 8.81 -11.22
N GLU A 253 2.50 8.34 -12.33
CA GLU A 253 2.95 8.76 -13.65
C GLU A 253 2.66 10.24 -13.92
N GLY A 254 3.51 10.88 -14.74
CA GLY A 254 3.32 12.28 -15.14
C GLY A 254 3.41 13.30 -14.02
N ASN A 255 4.13 13.03 -12.93
CA ASN A 255 4.28 13.92 -11.78
C ASN A 255 2.96 14.31 -11.09
N LYS A 256 1.96 13.47 -11.17
CA LYS A 256 0.69 13.62 -10.45
C LYS A 256 0.73 12.80 -9.16
N LYS A 257 0.05 13.30 -8.11
CA LYS A 257 -0.15 12.52 -6.88
C LYS A 257 -0.82 11.19 -7.24
N LEU A 258 -0.27 10.08 -6.73
CA LEU A 258 -0.88 8.76 -6.87
C LEU A 258 -2.28 8.78 -6.25
N SER A 259 -3.29 8.47 -7.04
CA SER A 259 -4.69 8.57 -6.63
C SER A 259 -5.33 7.19 -6.50
N LYS A 260 -6.45 7.09 -5.79
CA LYS A 260 -7.25 5.85 -5.70
C LYS A 260 -7.74 5.33 -7.06
N ARG A 261 -7.68 6.15 -8.13
CA ARG A 261 -8.11 5.77 -9.49
C ARG A 261 -6.97 5.10 -10.28
N ASP A 262 -5.74 5.24 -9.83
CA ASP A 262 -4.59 4.60 -10.47
C ASP A 262 -4.57 3.11 -10.10
N PRO A 263 -4.58 2.17 -11.05
CA PRO A 263 -4.58 0.73 -10.74
C PRO A 263 -3.46 0.32 -9.79
N GLN A 264 -2.28 0.93 -9.94
CA GLN A 264 -1.11 0.69 -9.08
C GLN A 264 -1.28 1.19 -7.64
N ALA A 265 -2.32 1.97 -7.35
CA ALA A 265 -2.60 2.42 -5.99
C ALA A 265 -3.36 1.38 -5.17
N SER A 266 -4.10 0.46 -5.79
CA SER A 266 -4.92 -0.54 -5.11
C SER A 266 -4.07 -1.61 -4.43
N LEU A 267 -4.25 -1.80 -3.13
CA LEU A 267 -3.56 -2.87 -2.38
C LEU A 267 -3.96 -4.26 -2.88
N ASN A 268 -5.22 -4.45 -3.28
CA ASN A 268 -5.72 -5.73 -3.76
C ASN A 268 -4.97 -6.23 -5.00
N LEU A 269 -4.53 -5.30 -5.89
CA LEU A 269 -3.73 -5.66 -7.05
C LEU A 269 -2.47 -6.45 -6.67
N TYR A 270 -1.79 -6.03 -5.61
CA TYR A 270 -0.54 -6.68 -5.15
C TYR A 270 -0.85 -8.05 -4.54
N ARG A 271 -1.90 -8.14 -3.74
CA ARG A 271 -2.33 -9.40 -3.13
C ARG A 271 -2.74 -10.43 -4.20
N GLU A 272 -3.57 -10.04 -5.16
CA GLU A 272 -4.03 -10.88 -6.27
C GLU A 272 -2.89 -11.35 -7.16
N ARG A 273 -1.89 -10.51 -7.38
CA ARG A 273 -0.68 -10.85 -8.12
C ARG A 273 0.31 -11.71 -7.31
N GLY A 274 0.08 -11.91 -6.04
CA GLY A 274 0.96 -12.70 -5.19
C GLY A 274 2.27 -11.99 -4.82
N PHE A 275 2.20 -10.69 -4.55
CA PHE A 275 3.28 -10.02 -3.84
C PHE A 275 3.37 -10.54 -2.42
N LEU A 276 4.60 -10.66 -1.92
CA LEU A 276 4.84 -10.92 -0.51
C LEU A 276 4.59 -9.65 0.29
N PRO A 277 3.90 -9.72 1.44
CA PRO A 277 3.75 -8.58 2.34
C PRO A 277 5.09 -7.92 2.67
N GLU A 278 6.11 -8.71 2.99
CA GLU A 278 7.47 -8.27 3.32
C GLU A 278 8.12 -7.49 2.17
N GLY A 279 7.97 -7.97 0.94
CA GLY A 279 8.49 -7.31 -0.26
C GLY A 279 7.79 -5.99 -0.53
N LEU A 280 6.46 -5.95 -0.38
CA LEU A 280 5.68 -4.73 -0.54
C LEU A 280 6.01 -3.70 0.53
N LEU A 281 6.10 -4.09 1.81
CA LEU A 281 6.44 -3.19 2.91
C LEU A 281 7.86 -2.64 2.76
N ASN A 282 8.83 -3.47 2.38
CA ASN A 282 10.18 -3.02 2.09
C ASN A 282 10.18 -1.95 0.98
N TYR A 283 9.49 -2.19 -0.13
CA TYR A 283 9.39 -1.21 -1.21
C TYR A 283 8.71 0.08 -0.77
N LEU A 284 7.60 0.01 -0.04
CA LEU A 284 6.87 1.18 0.46
C LEU A 284 7.71 2.01 1.43
N SER A 285 8.61 1.39 2.20
CA SER A 285 9.56 2.10 3.06
C SER A 285 10.51 2.98 2.25
N LEU A 286 10.98 2.49 1.11
CA LEU A 286 11.88 3.23 0.22
C LEU A 286 11.22 4.46 -0.44
N LEU A 287 9.90 4.59 -0.33
CA LEU A 287 9.20 5.79 -0.78
C LEU A 287 9.31 6.92 0.25
N GLY A 288 10.51 7.38 0.47
CA GLY A 288 10.85 8.50 1.34
C GLY A 288 11.76 8.18 2.51
N TRP A 289 12.14 6.92 2.71
CA TRP A 289 13.11 6.50 3.71
C TRP A 289 14.04 5.43 3.13
N SER A 290 15.22 5.22 3.69
CA SER A 290 16.15 4.17 3.30
C SER A 290 16.97 3.72 4.50
N LEU A 291 17.27 2.42 4.56
CA LEU A 291 18.10 1.85 5.62
C LEU A 291 19.56 2.34 5.51
N SER A 292 20.10 2.31 4.29
CA SER A 292 21.41 2.86 3.94
C SER A 292 21.46 3.16 2.44
N ALA A 293 22.53 3.80 1.97
CA ALA A 293 22.67 4.20 0.56
C ALA A 293 22.83 3.01 -0.40
N ASP A 294 23.26 1.86 0.10
CA ASP A 294 23.66 0.67 -0.66
C ASP A 294 22.82 -0.57 -0.35
N LYS A 295 21.79 -0.46 0.52
CA LYS A 295 20.97 -1.59 0.93
C LYS A 295 19.48 -1.30 0.71
N ASP A 296 18.95 -1.74 -0.42
CA ASP A 296 17.51 -1.63 -0.75
C ASP A 296 16.68 -2.81 -0.21
N ILE A 297 17.29 -3.97 0.03
CA ILE A 297 16.61 -5.18 0.52
C ILE A 297 16.87 -5.36 2.01
N PHE A 298 15.81 -5.35 2.79
CA PHE A 298 15.87 -5.50 4.25
C PHE A 298 14.58 -6.12 4.79
N THR A 299 14.68 -6.74 5.94
CA THR A 299 13.55 -7.35 6.64
C THR A 299 12.73 -6.30 7.39
N THR A 300 11.53 -6.68 7.81
CA THR A 300 10.68 -5.84 8.68
C THR A 300 11.37 -5.56 10.03
N ASP A 301 12.11 -6.52 10.57
CA ASP A 301 12.88 -6.34 11.82
C ASP A 301 14.02 -5.32 11.65
N GLU A 302 14.73 -5.36 10.53
CA GLU A 302 15.75 -4.36 10.20
C GLU A 302 15.14 -2.96 10.02
N LEU A 303 13.97 -2.87 9.39
CA LEU A 303 13.22 -1.62 9.30
C LEU A 303 12.87 -1.09 10.70
N VAL A 304 12.26 -1.90 11.54
CA VAL A 304 11.89 -1.50 12.92
C VAL A 304 13.13 -1.10 13.73
N ALA A 305 14.23 -1.83 13.60
CA ALA A 305 15.45 -1.51 14.34
C ALA A 305 16.08 -0.16 13.98
N ALA A 306 15.85 0.34 12.75
CA ALA A 306 16.54 1.52 12.22
C ALA A 306 15.61 2.72 11.94
N PHE A 307 14.29 2.53 11.91
CA PHE A 307 13.36 3.57 11.45
C PHE A 307 13.26 4.74 12.42
N ASP A 308 13.59 5.95 11.94
CA ASP A 308 13.23 7.20 12.61
C ASP A 308 12.49 8.12 11.61
N ILE A 309 11.47 8.81 12.12
CA ILE A 309 10.69 9.77 11.32
C ILE A 309 11.52 10.96 10.87
N ALA A 310 12.55 11.33 11.63
CA ALA A 310 13.47 12.43 11.29
C ALA A 310 14.33 12.12 10.04
N ASP A 311 14.49 10.85 9.69
CA ASP A 311 15.24 10.41 8.50
C ASP A 311 14.38 10.38 7.23
N VAL A 312 13.09 10.68 7.34
CA VAL A 312 12.19 10.72 6.18
C VAL A 312 12.50 11.92 5.30
N ASN A 313 12.80 11.66 4.02
CA ASN A 313 13.06 12.69 3.03
C ASN A 313 11.79 13.54 2.80
N PRO A 314 11.85 14.88 2.91
CA PRO A 314 10.70 15.75 2.72
C PRO A 314 10.21 15.85 1.26
N ASN A 315 10.99 15.38 0.28
CA ASN A 315 10.61 15.45 -1.12
C ASN A 315 9.65 14.33 -1.52
N PRO A 316 8.71 14.58 -2.46
CA PRO A 316 7.84 13.55 -2.98
C PRO A 316 8.61 12.37 -3.58
N ALA A 317 8.18 11.15 -3.25
CA ALA A 317 8.74 9.93 -3.81
C ALA A 317 7.90 9.46 -5.01
N ARG A 318 8.55 8.93 -6.06
CA ARG A 318 7.85 8.39 -7.23
C ARG A 318 7.63 6.89 -7.06
N PHE A 319 6.40 6.45 -7.28
CA PHE A 319 6.06 5.04 -7.34
C PHE A 319 6.58 4.42 -8.65
N ASP A 320 7.36 3.34 -8.55
CA ASP A 320 7.89 2.56 -9.65
C ASP A 320 7.52 1.09 -9.46
N LEU A 321 6.56 0.60 -10.27
CA LEU A 321 6.10 -0.77 -10.20
C LEU A 321 7.21 -1.78 -10.54
N LYS A 322 8.11 -1.46 -11.47
CA LYS A 322 9.21 -2.35 -11.84
C LYS A 322 10.21 -2.53 -10.69
N LYS A 323 10.51 -1.44 -9.98
CA LYS A 323 11.32 -1.51 -8.75
C LYS A 323 10.60 -2.31 -7.65
N CYS A 324 9.30 -2.11 -7.49
CA CYS A 324 8.49 -2.88 -6.54
C CYS A 324 8.54 -4.38 -6.86
N GLU A 325 8.37 -4.77 -8.13
CA GLU A 325 8.48 -6.16 -8.58
C GLU A 325 9.88 -6.74 -8.36
N ALA A 326 10.94 -5.96 -8.62
CA ALA A 326 12.30 -6.39 -8.41
C ALA A 326 12.60 -6.67 -6.93
N ILE A 327 12.18 -5.77 -6.03
CA ILE A 327 12.31 -5.96 -4.58
C ILE A 327 11.52 -7.18 -4.11
N ASN A 328 10.30 -7.36 -4.61
CA ASN A 328 9.49 -8.53 -4.28
C ASN A 328 10.15 -9.83 -4.75
N ALA A 329 10.76 -9.83 -5.94
CA ALA A 329 11.53 -10.97 -6.45
C ALA A 329 12.72 -11.31 -5.54
N ASP A 330 13.40 -10.31 -5.00
CA ASP A 330 14.49 -10.53 -4.04
C ASP A 330 13.95 -11.18 -2.75
N HIS A 331 12.83 -10.70 -2.22
CA HIS A 331 12.19 -11.33 -1.06
C HIS A 331 11.73 -12.77 -1.34
N ILE A 332 11.19 -13.07 -2.53
CA ILE A 332 10.85 -14.44 -2.92
C ILE A 332 12.10 -15.33 -2.88
N ARG A 333 13.24 -14.86 -3.36
CA ARG A 333 14.51 -15.62 -3.34
C ARG A 333 15.06 -15.84 -1.93
N LEU A 334 14.70 -15.00 -0.97
CA LEU A 334 15.14 -15.14 0.43
C LEU A 334 14.29 -16.14 1.24
N LEU A 335 13.13 -16.55 0.76
CA LEU A 335 12.30 -17.56 1.41
C LEU A 335 13.05 -18.91 1.43
N ASP A 336 12.84 -19.71 2.47
CA ASP A 336 13.19 -21.12 2.34
C ASP A 336 12.23 -21.81 1.34
N VAL A 337 12.68 -22.92 0.75
CA VAL A 337 11.93 -23.61 -0.32
C VAL A 337 10.56 -24.08 0.18
N LYS A 338 10.45 -24.50 1.43
CA LYS A 338 9.20 -24.97 2.01
C LYS A 338 8.19 -23.82 2.13
N ASP A 339 8.60 -22.68 2.69
CA ASP A 339 7.75 -21.49 2.80
C ASP A 339 7.33 -20.99 1.39
N PHE A 340 8.28 -20.98 0.43
CA PHE A 340 7.97 -20.66 -0.96
C PHE A 340 6.89 -21.59 -1.55
N THR A 341 7.03 -22.91 -1.36
CA THR A 341 6.04 -23.88 -1.90
C THR A 341 4.67 -23.70 -1.27
N GLU A 342 4.60 -23.49 0.04
CA GLU A 342 3.35 -23.23 0.76
C GLU A 342 2.67 -21.95 0.27
N ARG A 343 3.42 -20.88 0.07
CA ARG A 343 2.89 -19.59 -0.42
C ARG A 343 2.46 -19.65 -1.89
N CYS A 344 3.02 -20.53 -2.72
CA CYS A 344 2.58 -20.73 -4.10
C CYS A 344 1.26 -21.54 -4.22
N ALA A 345 0.88 -22.29 -3.19
CA ALA A 345 -0.26 -23.21 -3.22
C ALA A 345 -1.58 -22.61 -3.74
N PRO A 346 -1.97 -21.34 -3.47
CA PRO A 346 -3.18 -20.76 -4.02
C PRO A 346 -3.22 -20.76 -5.57
N TRP A 347 -2.08 -20.50 -6.22
CA TRP A 347 -2.00 -20.41 -7.69
C TRP A 347 -1.81 -21.75 -8.40
N LEU A 348 -1.58 -22.84 -7.65
CA LEU A 348 -1.44 -24.20 -8.17
C LEU A 348 -2.74 -25.00 -8.19
N LYS A 349 -3.87 -24.36 -7.87
CA LYS A 349 -5.20 -24.96 -7.85
C LYS A 349 -6.26 -24.02 -8.42
N ALA A 350 -7.45 -24.58 -8.68
CA ALA A 350 -8.59 -23.78 -9.15
C ALA A 350 -8.87 -22.58 -8.19
N PRO A 351 -9.29 -21.44 -8.73
CA PRO A 351 -9.59 -21.17 -10.14
C PRO A 351 -8.37 -20.78 -11.00
N PHE A 352 -7.18 -20.70 -10.44
CA PHE A 352 -5.99 -20.15 -11.12
C PHE A 352 -5.27 -21.19 -12.00
N ALA A 353 -5.19 -22.44 -11.52
CA ALA A 353 -4.54 -23.52 -12.28
C ALA A 353 -5.39 -23.98 -13.46
N PRO A 354 -4.81 -24.12 -14.68
CA PRO A 354 -5.52 -24.59 -15.87
C PRO A 354 -5.61 -26.15 -15.94
N TRP A 355 -4.97 -26.87 -15.03
CA TRP A 355 -4.98 -28.34 -14.93
C TRP A 355 -6.01 -28.81 -13.90
N SER A 356 -6.41 -30.08 -14.00
CA SER A 356 -7.28 -30.71 -13.00
C SER A 356 -6.51 -31.08 -11.73
N PRO A 357 -7.16 -31.20 -10.57
CA PRO A 357 -6.47 -31.65 -9.35
C PRO A 357 -5.79 -33.02 -9.48
N GLU A 358 -6.29 -33.89 -10.36
CA GLU A 358 -5.75 -35.24 -10.59
C GLU A 358 -4.47 -35.22 -11.43
N ASP A 359 -4.28 -34.18 -12.25
CA ASP A 359 -3.09 -33.99 -13.08
C ASP A 359 -1.93 -33.34 -12.31
N PHE A 360 -2.22 -32.78 -11.14
CA PHE A 360 -1.19 -32.14 -10.31
C PHE A 360 -0.36 -33.21 -9.60
N ASP A 361 0.95 -33.21 -9.86
CA ASP A 361 1.93 -34.11 -9.26
C ASP A 361 2.79 -33.36 -8.26
N GLU A 362 2.54 -33.60 -6.98
CA GLU A 362 3.27 -32.97 -5.87
C GLU A 362 4.78 -33.26 -5.93
N THR A 363 5.20 -34.45 -6.39
CA THR A 363 6.62 -34.80 -6.50
C THR A 363 7.32 -33.94 -7.56
N LYS A 364 6.68 -33.76 -8.71
CA LYS A 364 7.19 -32.85 -9.74
C LYS A 364 7.22 -31.40 -9.27
N TRP A 365 6.16 -30.98 -8.55
CA TRP A 365 6.14 -29.64 -7.97
C TRP A 365 7.30 -29.40 -7.01
N GLN A 366 7.52 -30.29 -6.06
CA GLN A 366 8.62 -30.16 -5.09
C GLN A 366 10.00 -30.18 -5.77
N ALA A 367 10.17 -30.93 -6.85
CA ALA A 367 11.41 -30.97 -7.61
C ALA A 367 11.69 -29.67 -8.40
N ILE A 368 10.65 -29.05 -8.99
CA ILE A 368 10.80 -27.84 -9.82
C ILE A 368 10.80 -26.54 -9.01
N ALA A 369 10.22 -26.52 -7.81
CA ALA A 369 10.04 -25.35 -6.98
C ALA A 369 11.32 -24.53 -6.74
N PRO A 370 12.48 -25.11 -6.39
CA PRO A 370 13.73 -24.37 -6.21
C PRO A 370 14.18 -23.61 -7.47
N HIS A 371 13.91 -24.18 -8.64
CA HIS A 371 14.24 -23.56 -9.93
C HIS A 371 13.26 -22.43 -10.29
N ALA A 372 11.98 -22.59 -9.92
CA ALA A 372 10.95 -21.58 -10.10
C ALA A 372 11.20 -20.36 -9.21
N GLN A 373 11.52 -20.57 -7.94
CA GLN A 373 11.75 -19.51 -6.95
C GLN A 373 12.72 -18.43 -7.44
N THR A 374 13.76 -18.81 -8.15
CA THR A 374 14.76 -17.86 -8.67
C THR A 374 14.31 -17.03 -9.85
N ARG A 375 13.15 -17.35 -10.44
CA ARG A 375 12.65 -16.74 -11.69
C ARG A 375 11.45 -15.86 -11.52
N LEU A 376 10.69 -16.04 -10.44
CA LEU A 376 9.44 -15.30 -10.21
C LEU A 376 9.70 -13.88 -9.71
N LYS A 377 8.88 -12.95 -10.18
CA LYS A 377 8.75 -11.60 -9.62
C LYS A 377 7.59 -11.51 -8.64
N VAL A 378 6.54 -12.26 -8.92
CA VAL A 378 5.33 -12.39 -8.10
C VAL A 378 4.87 -13.85 -8.10
N LEU A 379 4.24 -14.30 -7.03
CA LEU A 379 3.90 -15.72 -6.88
C LEU A 379 2.89 -16.22 -7.90
N SER A 380 2.00 -15.35 -8.42
CA SER A 380 1.02 -15.75 -9.44
C SER A 380 1.65 -16.21 -10.76
N GLU A 381 2.89 -15.79 -11.06
CA GLU A 381 3.61 -16.23 -12.25
C GLU A 381 3.92 -17.73 -12.24
N ILE A 382 3.80 -18.40 -11.05
CA ILE A 382 4.10 -19.83 -10.93
C ILE A 382 3.23 -20.69 -11.85
N THR A 383 1.95 -20.36 -11.96
CA THR A 383 0.98 -21.11 -12.79
C THR A 383 1.49 -21.26 -14.21
N ASP A 384 1.85 -20.15 -14.85
CA ASP A 384 2.35 -20.15 -16.23
C ASP A 384 3.75 -20.73 -16.37
N ASN A 385 4.54 -20.73 -15.29
CA ASN A 385 5.90 -21.26 -15.32
C ASN A 385 5.96 -22.78 -15.20
N VAL A 386 4.94 -23.43 -14.61
CA VAL A 386 4.91 -24.87 -14.36
C VAL A 386 3.80 -25.63 -15.09
N ASP A 387 2.93 -24.93 -15.84
CA ASP A 387 1.78 -25.53 -16.55
C ASP A 387 2.19 -26.72 -17.44
N PHE A 388 3.36 -26.64 -18.07
CA PHE A 388 3.90 -27.70 -18.91
C PHE A 388 4.12 -29.03 -18.15
N LEU A 389 4.24 -29.02 -16.82
CA LEU A 389 4.41 -30.24 -16.02
C LEU A 389 3.10 -30.99 -15.79
N PHE A 390 1.99 -30.25 -15.80
CA PHE A 390 0.68 -30.76 -15.36
C PHE A 390 -0.37 -30.80 -16.48
N LEU A 391 -0.13 -30.10 -17.60
CA LEU A 391 -1.00 -30.21 -18.77
C LEU A 391 -0.56 -31.38 -19.68
N PRO A 392 -1.51 -32.09 -20.31
CA PRO A 392 -1.17 -33.17 -21.23
C PRO A 392 -0.36 -32.68 -22.45
N GLU A 393 -0.66 -31.47 -22.93
CA GLU A 393 0.01 -30.81 -24.04
C GLU A 393 0.49 -29.41 -23.61
N PRO A 394 1.63 -28.91 -24.15
CA PRO A 394 2.09 -27.58 -23.84
C PRO A 394 1.20 -26.53 -24.50
N VAL A 395 0.95 -25.42 -23.80
CA VAL A 395 0.29 -24.24 -24.36
C VAL A 395 1.31 -23.46 -25.17
N PHE A 396 1.17 -23.47 -26.50
CA PHE A 396 2.08 -22.76 -27.38
C PHE A 396 1.81 -21.26 -27.40
N ASP A 397 2.83 -20.48 -27.00
CA ASP A 397 2.86 -19.04 -27.21
C ASP A 397 3.23 -18.76 -28.68
N GLU A 398 2.32 -18.15 -29.44
CA GLU A 398 2.51 -17.94 -30.88
C GLU A 398 3.77 -17.12 -31.24
N PRO A 399 4.11 -16.04 -30.54
CA PRO A 399 5.39 -15.35 -30.75
C PRO A 399 6.61 -16.25 -30.50
N SER A 400 6.56 -17.09 -29.46
CA SER A 400 7.63 -18.04 -29.15
C SER A 400 7.77 -19.11 -30.20
N TRP A 401 6.64 -19.65 -30.68
CA TRP A 401 6.64 -20.62 -31.78
C TRP A 401 7.28 -20.04 -33.03
N THR A 402 6.80 -18.90 -33.50
CA THR A 402 7.32 -18.23 -34.70
C THR A 402 8.79 -17.87 -34.59
N LYS A 403 9.25 -17.50 -33.40
CA LYS A 403 10.65 -17.14 -33.14
C LYS A 403 11.59 -18.36 -33.15
N ALA A 404 11.15 -19.48 -32.60
CA ALA A 404 11.99 -20.67 -32.41
C ALA A 404 11.88 -21.66 -33.58
N MET A 405 10.68 -21.85 -34.15
CA MET A 405 10.40 -22.85 -35.20
C MET A 405 10.64 -22.27 -36.58
N LYS A 406 11.91 -22.03 -36.91
CA LYS A 406 12.37 -21.50 -38.20
C LYS A 406 12.74 -22.65 -39.15
N GLU A 407 13.07 -22.31 -40.38
CA GLU A 407 13.60 -23.23 -41.36
C GLU A 407 14.78 -24.05 -40.80
N GLY A 408 14.74 -25.37 -40.95
CA GLY A 408 15.70 -26.31 -40.36
C GLY A 408 15.42 -26.74 -38.94
N SER A 409 14.41 -26.18 -38.26
CA SER A 409 14.04 -26.58 -36.88
C SER A 409 13.51 -28.01 -36.81
N ASP A 410 12.87 -28.51 -37.87
CA ASP A 410 12.40 -29.88 -37.99
C ASP A 410 13.57 -30.88 -38.00
N ALA A 411 14.60 -30.62 -38.80
CA ALA A 411 15.81 -31.43 -38.86
C ALA A 411 16.54 -31.45 -37.47
N LEU A 412 16.66 -30.29 -36.86
CA LEU A 412 17.27 -30.18 -35.52
C LEU A 412 16.47 -30.96 -34.45
N LEU A 413 15.10 -30.81 -34.45
CA LEU A 413 14.25 -31.53 -33.51
C LEU A 413 14.31 -33.04 -33.68
N ARG A 414 14.41 -33.58 -34.92
CA ARG A 414 14.61 -35.00 -35.16
C ARG A 414 15.93 -35.48 -34.57
N THR A 415 17.02 -34.75 -34.83
CA THR A 415 18.36 -35.11 -34.31
C THR A 415 18.36 -34.99 -32.77
N ALA A 416 17.74 -33.95 -32.20
CA ALA A 416 17.64 -33.80 -30.73
C ALA A 416 16.84 -34.94 -30.11
N ARG A 417 15.75 -35.36 -30.74
CA ARG A 417 14.93 -36.50 -30.27
C ARG A 417 15.72 -37.78 -30.23
N GLU A 418 16.48 -38.09 -31.30
CA GLU A 418 17.34 -39.30 -31.36
C GLU A 418 18.42 -39.28 -30.28
N LYS A 419 19.08 -38.13 -30.06
CA LYS A 419 20.11 -38.00 -29.01
C LYS A 419 19.53 -38.11 -27.62
N LEU A 420 18.37 -37.49 -27.35
CA LEU A 420 17.66 -37.55 -26.08
C LEU A 420 17.14 -38.97 -25.78
N GLU A 421 16.77 -39.75 -26.81
CA GLU A 421 16.29 -41.13 -26.60
C GLU A 421 17.34 -42.02 -25.94
N SER A 422 18.64 -41.78 -26.22
CA SER A 422 19.79 -42.54 -25.67
C SER A 422 20.50 -41.85 -24.50
N ALA A 423 20.05 -40.66 -24.08
CA ALA A 423 20.62 -39.88 -22.97
C ALA A 423 20.33 -40.50 -21.60
N ASP A 424 21.15 -40.17 -20.59
CA ASP A 424 20.85 -40.46 -19.18
C ASP A 424 19.87 -39.42 -18.64
N TRP A 425 18.63 -39.85 -18.34
CA TRP A 425 17.54 -39.00 -17.84
C TRP A 425 17.59 -38.73 -16.35
N THR A 426 18.61 -39.21 -15.65
CA THR A 426 18.85 -38.87 -14.23
C THR A 426 19.84 -37.71 -14.07
N SER A 427 20.28 -37.10 -15.19
CA SER A 427 21.26 -36.02 -15.21
C SER A 427 20.88 -34.94 -16.19
N PRO A 428 20.53 -33.72 -15.72
CA PRO A 428 20.29 -32.54 -16.58
C PRO A 428 21.50 -32.24 -17.50
N GLU A 429 22.72 -32.49 -17.03
CA GLU A 429 23.94 -32.29 -17.85
C GLU A 429 24.00 -33.24 -19.05
N SER A 430 23.63 -34.52 -18.87
CA SER A 430 23.51 -35.47 -19.99
C SER A 430 22.48 -35.03 -21.02
N LEU A 431 21.33 -34.49 -20.57
CA LEU A 431 20.30 -33.95 -21.47
C LEU A 431 20.82 -32.73 -22.23
N LYS A 432 21.58 -31.89 -21.56
CA LYS A 432 22.22 -30.72 -22.18
C LYS A 432 23.25 -31.13 -23.24
N GLU A 433 24.09 -32.12 -22.94
CA GLU A 433 25.06 -32.68 -23.89
C GLU A 433 24.38 -33.26 -25.13
N ALA A 434 23.27 -33.98 -24.95
CA ALA A 434 22.46 -34.50 -26.06
C ALA A 434 21.94 -33.43 -26.98
N VAL A 435 21.39 -32.34 -26.42
CA VAL A 435 20.89 -31.21 -27.20
C VAL A 435 22.03 -30.42 -27.83
N LEU A 436 23.16 -30.26 -27.16
CA LEU A 436 24.37 -29.64 -27.71
C LEU A 436 24.88 -30.44 -28.93
N ALA A 437 25.02 -31.76 -28.80
CA ALA A 437 25.48 -32.65 -29.87
C ALA A 437 24.51 -32.61 -31.09
N ALA A 438 23.20 -32.51 -30.84
CA ALA A 438 22.24 -32.29 -31.90
C ALA A 438 22.46 -30.92 -32.61
N GLY A 439 22.72 -29.85 -31.84
CA GLY A 439 23.06 -28.54 -32.39
C GLY A 439 24.32 -28.55 -33.25
N GLU A 440 25.38 -29.19 -32.79
CA GLU A 440 26.66 -29.31 -33.49
C GLU A 440 26.50 -30.00 -34.86
N THR A 441 25.66 -31.02 -34.94
CA THR A 441 25.33 -31.71 -36.19
C THR A 441 24.78 -30.73 -37.25
N HIS A 442 24.11 -29.66 -36.80
CA HIS A 442 23.53 -28.63 -37.64
C HIS A 442 24.30 -27.28 -37.64
N GLY A 443 25.56 -27.31 -37.10
CA GLY A 443 26.38 -26.08 -37.02
C GLY A 443 25.86 -25.03 -36.03
N LEU A 444 25.03 -25.39 -35.05
CA LEU A 444 24.40 -24.49 -34.11
C LEU A 444 25.06 -24.62 -32.72
N LYS A 445 25.19 -23.46 -32.06
CA LYS A 445 25.55 -23.40 -30.63
C LYS A 445 24.35 -23.77 -29.74
N LEU A 446 24.60 -24.22 -28.51
CA LEU A 446 23.59 -24.64 -27.55
C LEU A 446 22.42 -23.68 -27.43
N GLY A 447 22.66 -22.36 -27.33
CA GLY A 447 21.60 -21.36 -27.20
C GLY A 447 20.59 -21.35 -28.36
N LYS A 448 21.06 -21.69 -29.59
CA LYS A 448 20.17 -21.82 -30.78
C LYS A 448 19.55 -23.21 -30.88
N ALA A 449 20.26 -24.24 -30.47
CA ALA A 449 19.79 -25.62 -30.50
C ALA A 449 18.69 -25.90 -29.46
N GLN A 450 18.81 -25.34 -28.27
CA GLN A 450 17.84 -25.56 -27.20
C GLN A 450 16.51 -24.81 -27.40
N ALA A 451 16.46 -23.75 -28.22
CA ALA A 451 15.24 -22.93 -28.36
C ALA A 451 14.07 -23.71 -29.00
N PRO A 452 14.22 -24.44 -30.10
CA PRO A 452 13.15 -25.29 -30.64
C PRO A 452 12.74 -26.41 -29.68
N VAL A 453 13.71 -27.05 -28.98
CA VAL A 453 13.43 -28.08 -28.00
C VAL A 453 12.60 -27.52 -26.84
N ARG A 454 12.99 -26.35 -26.31
CA ARG A 454 12.23 -25.66 -25.26
C ARG A 454 10.80 -25.38 -25.67
N VAL A 455 10.60 -24.79 -26.84
CA VAL A 455 9.25 -24.46 -27.31
C VAL A 455 8.43 -25.71 -27.61
N ALA A 456 9.02 -26.76 -28.16
CA ALA A 456 8.34 -28.02 -28.39
C ALA A 456 7.82 -28.64 -27.08
N VAL A 457 8.58 -28.53 -25.99
CA VAL A 457 8.27 -29.20 -24.73
C VAL A 457 7.47 -28.31 -23.75
N THR A 458 7.79 -27.00 -23.69
CA THR A 458 7.19 -26.09 -22.70
C THR A 458 6.23 -25.05 -23.32
N GLY A 459 6.17 -24.95 -24.65
CA GLY A 459 5.35 -23.98 -25.36
C GLY A 459 5.95 -22.58 -25.47
N ARG A 460 7.03 -22.24 -24.76
CA ARG A 460 7.57 -20.88 -24.62
C ARG A 460 9.07 -20.81 -24.83
N THR A 461 9.58 -19.65 -25.29
CA THR A 461 11.04 -19.43 -25.45
C THR A 461 11.73 -19.04 -24.13
N VAL A 462 10.97 -18.57 -23.15
CA VAL A 462 11.44 -18.15 -21.81
C VAL A 462 10.72 -18.97 -20.75
N GLY A 463 11.40 -19.40 -19.72
CA GLY A 463 10.83 -20.18 -18.61
C GLY A 463 11.91 -20.71 -17.67
N LEU A 464 11.60 -21.77 -16.98
CA LEU A 464 12.48 -22.43 -16.01
C LEU A 464 13.72 -23.05 -16.71
N PRO A 465 14.77 -23.43 -16.01
CA PRO A 465 15.93 -24.11 -16.58
C PRO A 465 15.49 -25.32 -17.41
N LEU A 466 15.93 -25.41 -18.67
CA LEU A 466 15.37 -26.39 -19.63
C LEU A 466 15.68 -27.82 -19.22
N PHE A 467 16.92 -28.12 -18.91
CA PHE A 467 17.35 -29.51 -18.76
C PHE A 467 16.82 -30.12 -17.46
N GLU A 468 16.77 -29.37 -16.40
CA GLU A 468 16.09 -29.71 -15.16
C GLU A 468 14.58 -29.91 -15.38
N SER A 469 13.99 -29.07 -16.22
CA SER A 469 12.56 -29.21 -16.61
C SER A 469 12.31 -30.49 -17.41
N LEU A 470 13.23 -30.89 -18.32
CA LEU A 470 13.13 -32.13 -19.08
C LEU A 470 13.27 -33.36 -18.17
N GLU A 471 14.25 -33.35 -17.25
CA GLU A 471 14.45 -34.43 -16.26
C GLU A 471 13.17 -34.67 -15.46
N ILE A 472 12.56 -33.59 -14.90
CA ILE A 472 11.36 -33.67 -14.06
C ILE A 472 10.13 -34.08 -14.89
N LEU A 473 9.99 -33.58 -16.12
CA LEU A 473 8.91 -33.96 -17.02
C LEU A 473 8.96 -35.44 -17.40
N GLY A 474 10.19 -35.96 -17.61
CA GLY A 474 10.45 -37.31 -17.95
C GLY A 474 10.59 -37.60 -19.46
N LYS A 475 11.28 -38.73 -19.77
CA LYS A 475 11.66 -39.13 -21.11
C LYS A 475 10.45 -39.27 -22.06
N GLU A 476 9.47 -40.06 -21.66
CA GLU A 476 8.32 -40.40 -22.51
C GLU A 476 7.54 -39.15 -22.93
N THR A 477 7.19 -38.29 -21.97
CA THR A 477 6.45 -37.07 -22.24
C THR A 477 7.27 -36.10 -23.10
N THR A 478 8.55 -35.95 -22.82
CA THR A 478 9.43 -35.04 -23.61
C THR A 478 9.53 -35.51 -25.06
N LEU A 479 9.77 -36.77 -25.30
CA LEU A 479 9.91 -37.30 -26.69
C LEU A 479 8.56 -37.20 -27.42
N ALA A 480 7.45 -37.52 -26.79
CA ALA A 480 6.11 -37.38 -27.37
C ALA A 480 5.80 -35.92 -27.77
N ARG A 481 6.17 -34.93 -26.96
CA ARG A 481 5.99 -33.52 -27.28
C ARG A 481 6.86 -33.03 -28.43
N ILE A 482 8.09 -33.53 -28.54
CA ILE A 482 8.95 -33.26 -29.69
C ILE A 482 8.32 -33.85 -30.96
N ASP A 483 7.77 -35.08 -30.92
CA ASP A 483 7.09 -35.73 -32.03
C ASP A 483 5.82 -34.94 -32.44
N ALA A 484 5.03 -34.45 -31.47
CA ALA A 484 3.88 -33.59 -31.73
C ALA A 484 4.26 -32.25 -32.38
N ALA A 485 5.34 -31.62 -31.91
CA ALA A 485 5.87 -30.38 -32.51
C ALA A 485 6.36 -30.60 -33.94
N LEU A 486 7.01 -31.74 -34.22
CA LEU A 486 7.41 -32.13 -35.58
C LEU A 486 6.20 -32.31 -36.50
N ALA A 487 5.16 -32.98 -36.03
CA ALA A 487 3.90 -33.12 -36.77
C ALA A 487 3.27 -31.76 -37.08
N LYS A 488 3.25 -30.85 -36.14
CA LYS A 488 2.74 -29.47 -36.31
C LYS A 488 3.56 -28.66 -37.30
N LEU A 489 4.88 -28.86 -37.39
CA LEU A 489 5.75 -28.18 -38.36
C LEU A 489 5.54 -28.65 -39.82
N THR A 490 5.03 -29.89 -40.00
CA THR A 490 4.81 -30.49 -41.32
C THR A 490 3.38 -30.42 -41.82
N ALA A 491 2.46 -29.95 -40.98
CA ALA A 491 1.05 -29.71 -41.33
C ALA A 491 0.86 -28.33 -41.92
#